data_76fc900d75a0b4e82934058b6c178b9c
#
_entry.id   76fc900d75a0b4e82934058b6c178b9c
#
_cell.length_a   1.000
_cell.length_b   1.000
_cell.length_c   1.000
_cell.angle_alpha   90.00
_cell.angle_beta   90.00
_cell.angle_gamma   90.00
#
_symmetry.space_group_name_H-M   'P 1'
#
loop_
_entity.id
_entity.type
_entity.pdbx_description
1 polymer ?
#
loop_
_entity_poly.entity_id
_entity_poly.type
_entity_poly.pdbx_seq_one_letter_code
_entity_poly.pdbx_strand_id
1 'polypeptide(L)'
;MLSTPAFNALLKILEEPPEHLMFILATTELHKVPATILSRCQRFSFKRITPQDIAARLLYVAGQEQIDLTADGAELLSRLADGALRDGLSLLDQCAAVGGTVDSRAVLEALGLAGNLQTAQLMEFILSRDAKGALLQLDQLYQGG
;
A
#
# COMPACT_ATOMS: atom_id res chain seq x y z
N MET A 1 13.60 9.59 -12.34
CA MET A 1 13.00 10.61 -13.22
C MET A 1 14.05 11.11 -14.19
N LEU A 2 13.67 11.51 -15.43
CA LEU A 2 14.61 12.04 -16.40
C LEU A 2 15.17 13.40 -15.93
N SER A 3 16.43 13.68 -16.28
CA SER A 3 17.03 15.00 -16.04
C SER A 3 16.50 16.03 -17.04
N THR A 4 16.61 17.33 -16.70
CA THR A 4 16.20 18.41 -17.62
C THR A 4 16.89 18.32 -19.01
N PRO A 5 18.20 18.04 -19.10
CA PRO A 5 18.84 17.82 -20.40
C PRO A 5 18.25 16.65 -21.19
N ALA A 6 17.88 15.56 -20.50
CA ALA A 6 17.26 14.41 -21.16
C ALA A 6 15.86 14.73 -21.69
N PHE A 7 15.05 15.50 -20.96
CA PHE A 7 13.77 16.02 -21.46
C PHE A 7 13.96 16.90 -22.69
N ASN A 8 14.97 17.78 -22.70
CA ASN A 8 15.26 18.65 -23.84
C ASN A 8 15.68 17.85 -25.10
N ALA A 9 16.42 16.74 -24.90
CA ALA A 9 16.78 15.86 -26.01
C ALA A 9 15.55 15.17 -26.63
N LEU A 10 14.53 14.85 -25.81
CA LEU A 10 13.28 14.22 -26.28
C LEU A 10 12.37 15.20 -27.05
N LEU A 11 12.48 16.52 -26.83
CA LEU A 11 11.57 17.48 -27.43
C LEU A 11 11.55 17.40 -28.96
N LYS A 12 12.72 17.26 -29.62
CA LYS A 12 12.82 17.16 -31.08
C LYS A 12 12.08 15.95 -31.64
N ILE A 13 12.17 14.81 -30.94
CA ILE A 13 11.52 13.56 -31.37
C ILE A 13 10.02 13.61 -31.06
N LEU A 14 9.61 14.30 -29.99
CA LEU A 14 8.20 14.48 -29.65
C LEU A 14 7.49 15.49 -30.55
N GLU A 15 8.21 16.41 -31.18
CA GLU A 15 7.66 17.36 -32.16
C GLU A 15 7.39 16.69 -33.51
N GLU A 16 8.31 15.84 -33.96
CA GLU A 16 8.23 15.12 -35.23
C GLU A 16 8.55 13.64 -35.02
N PRO A 17 7.64 12.89 -34.35
CA PRO A 17 7.90 11.49 -34.06
C PRO A 17 7.85 10.65 -35.35
N PRO A 18 8.77 9.69 -35.53
CA PRO A 18 8.65 8.69 -36.58
C PRO A 18 7.34 7.90 -36.46
N GLU A 19 6.72 7.49 -37.57
CA GLU A 19 5.42 6.81 -37.62
C GLU A 19 5.33 5.55 -36.72
N HIS A 20 6.47 4.89 -36.53
CA HIS A 20 6.55 3.63 -35.74
C HIS A 20 6.91 3.86 -34.28
N LEU A 21 7.02 5.11 -33.79
CA LEU A 21 7.47 5.43 -32.46
C LEU A 21 6.32 5.99 -31.58
N MET A 22 6.12 5.39 -30.42
CA MET A 22 5.20 5.87 -29.40
C MET A 22 5.93 6.05 -28.09
N PHE A 23 5.75 7.19 -27.44
CA PHE A 23 6.26 7.45 -26.09
C PHE A 23 5.17 7.24 -25.04
N ILE A 24 5.49 6.44 -24.02
CA ILE A 24 4.67 6.30 -22.82
C ILE A 24 5.47 6.84 -21.63
N LEU A 25 5.03 7.97 -21.08
CA LEU A 25 5.63 8.60 -19.90
C LEU A 25 4.74 8.35 -18.70
N ALA A 26 5.30 7.78 -17.63
CA ALA A 26 4.59 7.53 -16.39
C ALA A 26 5.31 8.20 -15.22
N THR A 27 4.59 8.98 -14.42
CA THR A 27 5.13 9.67 -13.26
C THR A 27 4.05 9.93 -12.21
N THR A 28 4.43 9.92 -10.95
CA THR A 28 3.61 10.42 -9.83
C THR A 28 3.83 11.92 -9.59
N GLU A 29 4.86 12.52 -10.21
CA GLU A 29 5.29 13.90 -9.99
C GLU A 29 5.13 14.74 -11.28
N LEU A 30 3.88 14.98 -11.65
CA LEU A 30 3.56 15.72 -12.88
C LEU A 30 4.20 17.12 -12.91
N HIS A 31 4.35 17.77 -11.75
CA HIS A 31 4.95 19.10 -11.63
C HIS A 31 6.44 19.16 -12.00
N LYS A 32 7.13 18.02 -12.01
CA LYS A 32 8.54 17.93 -12.41
C LYS A 32 8.72 17.68 -13.92
N VAL A 33 7.63 17.46 -14.66
CA VAL A 33 7.69 17.29 -16.12
C VAL A 33 7.55 18.66 -16.78
N PRO A 34 8.46 19.06 -17.68
CA PRO A 34 8.40 20.36 -18.36
C PRO A 34 7.08 20.55 -19.09
N ALA A 35 6.54 21.79 -19.04
CA ALA A 35 5.29 22.13 -19.71
C ALA A 35 5.36 21.90 -21.25
N THR A 36 6.53 22.04 -21.83
CA THR A 36 6.81 21.76 -23.25
C THR A 36 6.62 20.30 -23.64
N ILE A 37 6.89 19.36 -22.72
CA ILE A 37 6.59 17.93 -22.90
C ILE A 37 5.08 17.70 -22.69
N LEU A 38 4.52 18.25 -21.60
CA LEU A 38 3.11 18.05 -21.26
C LEU A 38 2.15 18.54 -22.35
N SER A 39 2.50 19.61 -23.08
CA SER A 39 1.68 20.15 -24.18
C SER A 39 1.63 19.23 -25.42
N ARG A 40 2.53 18.27 -25.54
CA ARG A 40 2.63 17.33 -26.66
C ARG A 40 2.19 15.92 -26.30
N CYS A 41 1.72 15.72 -25.07
CA CYS A 41 1.29 14.41 -24.58
C CYS A 41 -0.21 14.40 -24.25
N GLN A 42 -0.87 13.32 -24.62
CA GLN A 42 -2.19 13.03 -24.07
C GLN A 42 -2.03 12.59 -22.62
N ARG A 43 -2.83 13.13 -21.72
CA ARG A 43 -2.72 12.86 -20.27
C ARG A 43 -3.82 11.94 -19.81
N PHE A 44 -3.41 10.93 -19.04
CA PHE A 44 -4.30 10.01 -18.36
C PHE A 44 -3.99 10.05 -16.86
N SER A 45 -4.99 10.34 -16.04
CA SER A 45 -4.85 10.37 -14.59
C SER A 45 -5.38 9.07 -14.00
N PHE A 46 -4.53 8.34 -13.31
CA PHE A 46 -4.90 7.15 -12.55
C PHE A 46 -5.24 7.53 -11.12
N LYS A 47 -6.37 7.05 -10.65
CA LYS A 47 -6.82 7.23 -9.26
C LYS A 47 -6.33 6.08 -8.39
N ARG A 48 -6.32 6.29 -7.08
CA ARG A 48 -6.15 5.23 -6.09
C ARG A 48 -7.27 4.21 -6.24
N ILE A 49 -6.93 2.94 -6.07
CA ILE A 49 -7.89 1.83 -6.11
C ILE A 49 -8.67 1.83 -4.79
N THR A 50 -9.94 1.50 -4.84
CA THR A 50 -10.75 1.43 -3.61
C THR A 50 -10.30 0.26 -2.73
N PRO A 51 -10.42 0.35 -1.40
CA PRO A 51 -10.09 -0.77 -0.51
C PRO A 51 -10.90 -2.03 -0.85
N GLN A 52 -12.14 -1.89 -1.26
CA GLN A 52 -13.00 -3.00 -1.67
C GLN A 52 -12.46 -3.73 -2.90
N ASP A 53 -12.02 -3.00 -3.91
CA ASP A 53 -11.44 -3.57 -5.12
C ASP A 53 -10.09 -4.24 -4.84
N ILE A 54 -9.27 -3.65 -3.96
CA ILE A 54 -8.01 -4.26 -3.52
C ILE A 54 -8.29 -5.55 -2.76
N ALA A 55 -9.19 -5.55 -1.78
CA ALA A 55 -9.54 -6.74 -1.00
C ALA A 55 -10.05 -7.88 -1.90
N ALA A 56 -10.96 -7.57 -2.83
CA ALA A 56 -11.46 -8.55 -3.80
C ALA A 56 -10.32 -9.12 -4.66
N ARG A 57 -9.38 -8.28 -5.09
CA ARG A 57 -8.23 -8.74 -5.88
C ARG A 57 -7.26 -9.59 -5.05
N LEU A 58 -7.01 -9.23 -3.78
CA LEU A 58 -6.17 -10.03 -2.88
C LEU A 58 -6.77 -11.42 -2.64
N LEU A 59 -8.09 -11.52 -2.37
CA LEU A 59 -8.78 -12.79 -2.23
C LEU A 59 -8.69 -13.65 -3.49
N TYR A 60 -8.86 -13.04 -4.67
CA TYR A 60 -8.69 -13.75 -5.94
C TYR A 60 -7.28 -14.32 -6.10
N VAL A 61 -6.24 -13.51 -5.85
CA VAL A 61 -4.84 -13.94 -5.97
C VAL A 61 -4.52 -15.01 -4.93
N ALA A 62 -4.95 -14.83 -3.68
CA ALA A 62 -4.76 -15.81 -2.61
C ALA A 62 -5.35 -17.18 -2.99
N GLY A 63 -6.55 -17.20 -3.59
CA GLY A 63 -7.16 -18.44 -4.09
C GLY A 63 -6.37 -19.11 -5.21
N GLN A 64 -5.71 -18.35 -6.09
CA GLN A 64 -4.87 -18.91 -7.16
C GLN A 64 -3.54 -19.46 -6.63
N GLU A 65 -2.96 -18.79 -5.64
CA GLU A 65 -1.67 -19.15 -5.01
C GLU A 65 -1.84 -20.10 -3.83
N GLN A 66 -3.05 -20.58 -3.54
CA GLN A 66 -3.38 -21.48 -2.43
C GLN A 66 -3.01 -20.88 -1.05
N ILE A 67 -3.11 -19.58 -0.91
CA ILE A 67 -2.95 -18.85 0.36
C ILE A 67 -4.31 -18.81 1.06
N ASP A 68 -4.38 -19.27 2.30
CA ASP A 68 -5.59 -19.24 3.13
C ASP A 68 -5.78 -17.82 3.72
N LEU A 69 -6.38 -16.93 2.91
CA LEU A 69 -6.66 -15.53 3.27
C LEU A 69 -8.12 -15.36 3.66
N THR A 70 -8.38 -14.87 4.86
CA THR A 70 -9.74 -14.58 5.32
C THR A 70 -10.24 -13.22 4.81
N ALA A 71 -11.55 -13.00 4.84
CA ALA A 71 -12.16 -11.74 4.39
C ALA A 71 -11.71 -10.53 5.23
N ASP A 72 -11.60 -10.69 6.54
CA ASP A 72 -11.12 -9.65 7.46
C ASP A 72 -9.62 -9.37 7.29
N GLY A 73 -8.79 -10.40 7.03
CA GLY A 73 -7.39 -10.23 6.66
C GLY A 73 -7.24 -9.43 5.37
N ALA A 74 -8.02 -9.77 4.33
CA ALA A 74 -8.01 -9.06 3.05
C ALA A 74 -8.45 -7.59 3.21
N GLU A 75 -9.46 -7.32 4.03
CA GLU A 75 -9.92 -5.96 4.30
C GLU A 75 -8.85 -5.14 5.02
N LEU A 76 -8.16 -5.71 6.01
CA LEU A 76 -7.08 -5.03 6.71
C LEU A 76 -5.90 -4.74 5.77
N LEU A 77 -5.45 -5.73 5.00
CA LEU A 77 -4.39 -5.56 4.00
C LEU A 77 -4.74 -4.47 2.98
N SER A 78 -5.99 -4.43 2.51
CA SER A 78 -6.45 -3.41 1.55
C SER A 78 -6.40 -1.99 2.10
N ARG A 79 -6.70 -1.80 3.39
CA ARG A 79 -6.58 -0.50 4.07
C ARG A 79 -5.11 -0.09 4.22
N LEU A 80 -4.24 -1.03 4.59
CA LEU A 80 -2.80 -0.77 4.73
C LEU A 80 -2.14 -0.44 3.38
N ALA A 81 -2.66 -1.00 2.28
CA ALA A 81 -2.17 -0.74 0.92
C ALA A 81 -2.46 0.68 0.41
N ASP A 82 -3.32 1.45 1.08
CA ASP A 82 -3.63 2.87 0.79
C ASP A 82 -3.86 3.17 -0.71
N GLY A 83 -4.60 2.30 -1.39
CA GLY A 83 -4.98 2.46 -2.79
C GLY A 83 -3.94 1.99 -3.81
N ALA A 84 -2.85 1.33 -3.39
CA ALA A 84 -1.81 0.76 -4.24
C ALA A 84 -1.87 -0.77 -4.23
N LEU A 85 -2.31 -1.39 -5.33
CA LEU A 85 -2.42 -2.85 -5.40
C LEU A 85 -1.07 -3.57 -5.24
N ARG A 86 0.02 -2.97 -5.74
CA ARG A 86 1.37 -3.54 -5.57
C ARG A 86 1.71 -3.70 -4.08
N ASP A 87 1.43 -2.68 -3.28
CA ASP A 87 1.72 -2.69 -1.85
C ASP A 87 0.83 -3.72 -1.14
N GLY A 88 -0.45 -3.82 -1.51
CA GLY A 88 -1.34 -4.86 -1.01
C GLY A 88 -0.85 -6.28 -1.31
N LEU A 89 -0.37 -6.54 -2.52
CA LEU A 89 0.21 -7.84 -2.89
C LEU A 89 1.51 -8.13 -2.13
N SER A 90 2.38 -7.12 -1.95
CA SER A 90 3.61 -7.27 -1.17
C SER A 90 3.35 -7.58 0.30
N LEU A 91 2.33 -6.93 0.89
CA LEU A 91 1.89 -7.20 2.26
C LEU A 91 1.30 -8.62 2.40
N LEU A 92 0.50 -9.06 1.41
CA LEU A 92 -0.04 -10.43 1.39
C LEU A 92 1.09 -11.47 1.32
N ASP A 93 2.06 -11.27 0.45
CA ASP A 93 3.22 -12.17 0.31
C ASP A 93 4.02 -12.26 1.62
N GLN A 94 4.24 -11.12 2.29
CA GLN A 94 4.92 -11.06 3.57
C GLN A 94 4.16 -11.83 4.67
N CYS A 95 2.83 -11.71 4.71
CA CYS A 95 2.00 -12.44 5.67
C CYS A 95 1.97 -13.94 5.35
N ALA A 96 1.87 -14.32 4.07
CA ALA A 96 1.84 -15.70 3.63
C ALA A 96 3.15 -16.44 3.92
N ALA A 97 4.29 -15.74 3.90
CA ALA A 97 5.60 -16.31 4.22
C ALA A 97 5.71 -16.85 5.66
N VAL A 98 4.90 -16.33 6.59
CA VAL A 98 4.84 -16.83 7.99
C VAL A 98 4.13 -18.17 8.07
N GLY A 99 3.23 -18.46 7.12
CA GLY A 99 2.43 -19.68 7.04
C GLY A 99 1.15 -19.64 7.89
N GLY A 100 0.23 -20.56 7.57
CA GLY A 100 -1.07 -20.63 8.24
C GLY A 100 -2.13 -19.71 7.61
N THR A 101 -3.26 -19.56 8.31
CA THR A 101 -4.36 -18.72 7.87
C THR A 101 -4.02 -17.23 8.07
N VAL A 102 -4.15 -16.44 7.01
CA VAL A 102 -3.90 -14.99 7.03
C VAL A 102 -5.21 -14.28 7.41
N ASP A 103 -5.49 -14.19 8.68
CA ASP A 103 -6.56 -13.39 9.27
C ASP A 103 -6.05 -12.01 9.72
N SER A 104 -6.92 -11.16 10.23
CA SER A 104 -6.55 -9.81 10.69
C SER A 104 -5.50 -9.83 11.80
N ARG A 105 -5.52 -10.85 12.67
CA ARG A 105 -4.55 -11.01 13.75
C ARG A 105 -3.17 -11.39 13.19
N ALA A 106 -3.12 -12.40 12.30
CA ALA A 106 -1.89 -12.81 11.65
C ALA A 106 -1.25 -11.67 10.86
N VAL A 107 -2.06 -10.83 10.18
CA VAL A 107 -1.59 -9.62 9.49
C VAL A 107 -0.93 -8.64 10.47
N LEU A 108 -1.57 -8.35 11.61
CA LEU A 108 -1.01 -7.44 12.61
C LEU A 108 0.31 -7.97 13.21
N GLU A 109 0.38 -9.26 13.48
CA GLU A 109 1.58 -9.92 14.01
C GLU A 109 2.71 -9.93 12.97
N ALA A 110 2.44 -10.36 11.73
CA ALA A 110 3.43 -10.43 10.67
C ALA A 110 4.04 -9.08 10.29
N LEU A 111 3.24 -8.01 10.38
CA LEU A 111 3.67 -6.64 10.06
C LEU A 111 4.20 -5.86 11.27
N GLY A 112 4.26 -6.48 12.45
CA GLY A 112 4.70 -5.82 13.68
C GLY A 112 3.74 -4.72 14.16
N LEU A 113 2.46 -4.76 13.75
CA LEU A 113 1.46 -3.76 14.10
C LEU A 113 0.66 -4.12 15.36
N ALA A 114 0.86 -5.30 15.92
CA ALA A 114 0.17 -5.77 17.12
C ALA A 114 0.37 -4.82 18.32
N GLY A 115 1.56 -4.24 18.45
CA GLY A 115 1.87 -3.25 19.48
C GLY A 115 1.03 -1.97 19.39
N ASN A 116 0.61 -1.56 18.21
CA ASN A 116 -0.24 -0.37 18.02
C ASN A 116 -1.64 -0.59 18.59
N LEU A 117 -2.20 -1.79 18.47
CA LEU A 117 -3.51 -2.14 19.04
C LEU A 117 -3.47 -2.14 20.57
N GLN A 118 -2.41 -2.71 21.12
CA GLN A 118 -2.17 -2.75 22.56
C GLN A 118 -1.94 -1.36 23.14
N THR A 119 -1.23 -0.49 22.41
CA THR A 119 -1.05 0.92 22.81
C THR A 119 -2.36 1.70 22.75
N ALA A 120 -3.22 1.45 21.76
CA ALA A 120 -4.56 2.05 21.69
C ALA A 120 -5.45 1.62 22.87
N GLN A 121 -5.43 0.33 23.25
CA GLN A 121 -6.15 -0.18 24.42
C GLN A 121 -5.64 0.44 25.72
N LEU A 122 -4.32 0.58 25.88
CA LEU A 122 -3.74 1.27 27.04
C LEU A 122 -4.23 2.71 27.12
N MET A 123 -4.32 3.42 25.99
CA MET A 123 -4.85 4.79 25.95
C MET A 123 -6.34 4.83 26.34
N GLU A 124 -7.16 3.86 25.93
CA GLU A 124 -8.56 3.75 26.33
C GLU A 124 -8.70 3.58 27.86
N PHE A 125 -7.89 2.71 28.48
CA PHE A 125 -7.86 2.56 29.93
C PHE A 125 -7.46 3.86 30.65
N ILE A 126 -6.49 4.60 30.12
CA ILE A 126 -6.09 5.91 30.66
C ILE A 126 -7.23 6.93 30.56
N LEU A 127 -7.88 7.02 29.39
CA LEU A 127 -8.99 7.95 29.17
C LEU A 127 -10.22 7.63 30.02
N SER A 128 -10.51 6.35 30.25
CA SER A 128 -11.57 5.87 31.11
C SER A 128 -11.22 5.94 32.61
N ARG A 129 -9.99 6.35 32.97
CA ARG A 129 -9.44 6.37 34.34
C ARG A 129 -9.41 4.99 34.99
N ASP A 130 -9.34 3.91 34.22
CA ASP A 130 -9.18 2.55 34.74
C ASP A 130 -7.69 2.26 34.96
N ALA A 131 -7.16 2.67 36.10
CA ALA A 131 -5.78 2.47 36.51
C ALA A 131 -5.41 0.97 36.57
N LYS A 132 -6.34 0.10 36.95
CA LYS A 132 -6.10 -1.34 37.06
C LYS A 132 -5.95 -1.96 35.67
N GLY A 133 -6.86 -1.65 34.75
CA GLY A 133 -6.78 -2.10 33.35
C GLY A 133 -5.50 -1.60 32.67
N ALA A 134 -5.14 -0.33 32.87
CA ALA A 134 -3.91 0.25 32.32
C ALA A 134 -2.64 -0.46 32.80
N LEU A 135 -2.54 -0.78 34.11
CA LEU A 135 -1.37 -1.47 34.67
C LEU A 135 -1.27 -2.91 34.19
N LEU A 136 -2.39 -3.63 34.10
CA LEU A 136 -2.42 -4.99 33.54
C LEU A 136 -2.00 -5.01 32.06
N GLN A 137 -2.49 -4.07 31.27
CA GLN A 137 -2.12 -3.93 29.87
C GLN A 137 -0.63 -3.59 29.68
N LEU A 138 -0.10 -2.72 30.56
CA LEU A 138 1.32 -2.38 30.55
C LEU A 138 2.21 -3.59 30.88
N ASP A 139 1.79 -4.41 31.85
CA ASP A 139 2.51 -5.62 32.21
C ASP A 139 2.53 -6.63 31.04
N GLN A 140 1.39 -6.79 30.33
CA GLN A 140 1.31 -7.63 29.13
C GLN A 140 2.22 -7.12 28.00
N LEU A 141 2.27 -5.81 27.77
CA LEU A 141 3.17 -5.18 26.80
C LEU A 141 4.64 -5.44 27.15
N TYR A 142 4.98 -5.38 28.42
CA TYR A 142 6.36 -5.60 28.87
C TYR A 142 6.82 -7.07 28.78
N GLN A 143 5.89 -8.02 28.98
CA GLN A 143 6.20 -9.45 28.92
C GLN A 143 6.16 -10.01 27.48
N GLY A 144 5.48 -9.34 26.55
CA GLY A 144 5.30 -9.76 25.15
C GLY A 144 6.27 -9.14 24.14
N GLY A 145 7.22 -8.29 24.59
CA GLY A 145 8.14 -7.53 23.74
C GLY A 145 9.46 -8.17 23.45
#